data_d579a9cb78f47bace400f659e0af1ad4
#
_entry.id   d579a9cb78f47bace400f659e0af1ad4
#
_cell.length_a   1.000
_cell.length_b   1.000
_cell.length_c   1.000
_cell.angle_alpha   90.00
_cell.angle_beta   90.00
_cell.angle_gamma   90.00
#
_symmetry.space_group_name_H-M   'P 1'
#
loop_
_entity.id
_entity.type
_entity.pdbx_description
1 polymer ?
#
loop_
_entity_poly.entity_id
_entity_poly.type
_entity_poly.pdbx_seq_one_letter_code
_entity_poly.pdbx_strand_id
1 'polypeptide(L)' 'RSTLEVVIPNSAVASLTMRAGSKLAQISEISGATVTLAEDRPDILEKVVRISGTPEQASKAENLLQGFILSIPDDIPSA' A
#
# COMPACT_ATOMS: atom_id res chain seq x y z
N ARG A 1 -12.94 3.91 15.00
CA ARG A 1 -11.63 3.70 14.38
C ARG A 1 -11.63 2.40 13.60
N SER A 2 -11.19 2.45 12.37
CA SER A 2 -11.19 1.30 11.50
C SER A 2 -9.77 0.90 11.16
N THR A 3 -9.58 -0.40 11.04
CA THR A 3 -8.29 -0.92 10.59
C THR A 3 -8.56 -1.85 9.41
N LEU A 4 -7.88 -1.58 8.32
CA LEU A 4 -7.98 -2.39 7.12
C LEU A 4 -6.63 -3.01 6.83
N GLU A 5 -6.67 -4.19 6.24
CA GLU A 5 -5.46 -4.84 5.78
C GLU A 5 -5.61 -5.15 4.31
N VAL A 6 -4.68 -4.63 3.53
CA VAL A 6 -4.73 -4.78 2.09
C VAL A 6 -3.54 -5.63 1.67
N VAL A 7 -3.83 -6.72 0.99
CA VAL A 7 -2.78 -7.62 0.51
C VAL A 7 -2.28 -7.09 -0.83
N ILE A 8 -0.98 -6.92 -0.93
CA ILE A 8 -0.39 -6.42 -2.16
C ILE A 8 0.65 -7.42 -2.64
N PRO A 9 0.87 -7.48 -3.95
CA PRO A 9 1.91 -8.37 -4.46
C PRO A 9 3.29 -7.89 -4.07
N ASN A 10 4.18 -8.84 -3.95
CA ASN A 10 5.53 -8.52 -3.53
C ASN A 10 6.19 -7.52 -4.47
N SER A 11 5.86 -7.59 -5.75
CA SER A 11 6.43 -6.66 -6.72
C SER A 11 5.99 -5.23 -6.45
N ALA A 12 4.81 -5.03 -5.89
CA ALA A 12 4.34 -3.69 -5.58
C ALA A 12 5.06 -3.11 -4.36
N VAL A 13 5.56 -3.97 -3.49
CA VAL A 13 6.25 -3.49 -2.29
C VAL A 13 7.46 -2.65 -2.68
N ALA A 14 8.22 -3.11 -3.64
CA ALA A 14 9.39 -2.36 -4.07
C ALA A 14 9.00 -0.97 -4.57
N SER A 15 7.93 -0.89 -5.34
CA SER A 15 7.48 0.40 -5.85
C SER A 15 7.02 1.31 -4.74
N LEU A 16 6.41 0.74 -3.70
CA LEU A 16 5.91 1.53 -2.59
C LEU A 16 7.02 2.04 -1.69
N THR A 17 8.10 1.28 -1.56
CA THR A 17 9.12 1.59 -0.56
C THR A 17 10.43 2.07 -1.14
N MET A 18 10.69 1.82 -2.41
CA MET A 18 11.99 2.14 -3.00
C MET A 18 12.31 3.61 -2.99
N ARG A 19 11.32 4.44 -3.02
CA ARG A 19 11.58 5.86 -3.00
C ARG A 19 11.42 6.38 -1.60
N ALA A 20 12.15 5.76 -0.71
CA ALA A 20 12.22 6.20 0.67
C ALA A 20 10.88 6.09 1.37
N GLY A 21 10.12 5.07 1.02
CA GLY A 21 8.83 4.88 1.63
C GLY A 21 7.87 6.00 1.35
N SER A 22 8.16 6.83 0.38
CA SER A 22 7.41 8.05 0.22
C SER A 22 5.97 7.81 -0.22
N LYS A 23 5.71 6.71 -0.92
CA LYS A 23 4.33 6.47 -1.36
C LYS A 23 3.42 6.16 -0.19
N LEU A 24 3.86 5.31 0.72
CA LEU A 24 3.06 5.04 1.90
C LEU A 24 2.89 6.30 2.74
N ALA A 25 3.94 7.06 2.87
CA ALA A 25 3.87 8.30 3.63
C ALA A 25 2.93 9.30 2.96
N GLN A 26 2.96 9.38 1.65
CA GLN A 26 2.06 10.27 0.93
C GLN A 26 0.61 9.87 1.11
N ILE A 27 0.33 8.58 0.98
CA ILE A 27 -1.03 8.09 1.17
C ILE A 27 -1.50 8.40 2.57
N SER A 28 -0.64 8.20 3.55
CA SER A 28 -0.97 8.48 4.94
C SER A 28 -1.29 9.97 5.12
N GLU A 29 -0.48 10.81 4.53
CA GLU A 29 -0.63 12.24 4.65
C GLU A 29 -1.91 12.74 3.99
N ILE A 30 -2.16 12.26 2.79
CA ILE A 30 -3.32 12.71 2.03
C ILE A 30 -4.60 12.21 2.64
N SER A 31 -4.63 10.97 3.09
CA SER A 31 -5.84 10.37 3.62
C SER A 31 -6.09 10.73 5.08
N GLY A 32 -5.04 11.07 5.81
CA GLY A 32 -5.16 11.26 7.24
C GLY A 32 -5.14 9.97 8.02
N ALA A 33 -5.06 8.83 7.35
CA ALA A 33 -4.95 7.54 8.02
C ALA A 33 -3.50 7.19 8.25
N THR A 34 -3.27 6.25 9.14
CA THR A 34 -1.94 5.69 9.34
C THR A 34 -1.79 4.50 8.40
N VAL A 35 -0.79 4.56 7.54
CA VAL A 35 -0.57 3.53 6.53
C VAL A 35 0.82 2.98 6.72
N THR A 36 0.90 1.70 7.04
CA THR A 36 2.18 1.06 7.30
C THR A 36 2.24 -0.29 6.63
N LEU A 37 3.44 -0.71 6.32
CA LEU A 37 3.65 -2.06 5.80
C LEU A 37 3.73 -2.99 6.99
N ALA A 38 2.82 -3.95 7.04
CA ALA A 38 2.83 -4.90 8.14
C ALA A 38 4.06 -5.77 8.06
N GLU A 39 4.44 -6.29 9.21
CA GLU A 39 5.61 -7.13 9.26
C GLU A 39 5.40 -8.33 8.38
N ASP A 40 6.36 -8.62 7.54
CA ASP A 40 6.15 -9.67 6.58
C ASP A 40 6.57 -11.00 7.15
N ARG A 41 6.08 -12.02 6.52
CA ARG A 41 6.49 -13.38 6.79
C ARG A 41 7.34 -13.84 5.62
N PRO A 42 8.50 -14.37 5.89
CA PRO A 42 9.39 -14.73 4.79
C PRO A 42 8.83 -15.81 3.88
N ASP A 43 7.86 -16.56 4.36
CA ASP A 43 7.29 -17.63 3.56
C ASP A 43 6.09 -17.18 2.73
N ILE A 44 5.77 -15.90 2.73
CA ILE A 44 4.62 -15.39 1.99
C ILE A 44 5.12 -14.49 0.88
N LEU A 45 4.61 -14.73 -0.31
CA LEU A 45 4.98 -13.93 -1.48
C LEU A 45 4.28 -12.58 -1.49
N GLU A 46 3.26 -12.42 -0.67
CA GLU A 46 2.50 -11.20 -0.64
C GLU A 46 2.78 -10.47 0.65
N LYS A 47 2.61 -9.18 0.62
CA LYS A 47 2.78 -8.34 1.79
C LYS A 47 1.45 -7.69 2.13
N VAL A 48 1.34 -7.25 3.37
CA VAL A 48 0.11 -6.65 3.85
C VAL A 48 0.38 -5.22 4.24
N VAL A 49 -0.46 -4.32 3.75
CA VAL A 49 -0.43 -2.91 4.14
C VAL A 49 -1.55 -2.70 5.14
N ARG A 50 -1.22 -2.16 6.28
CA ARG A 50 -2.20 -1.90 7.32
C ARG A 50 -2.58 -0.43 7.30
N ILE A 51 -3.87 -0.18 7.25
CA ILE A 51 -4.43 1.16 7.22
C ILE A 51 -5.30 1.34 8.43
N SER A 52 -5.04 2.39 9.20
CA SER A 52 -5.76 2.62 10.44
C SER A 52 -6.20 4.08 10.51
N GLY A 53 -7.45 4.29 10.92
CA GLY A 53 -7.98 5.64 11.05
C GLY A 53 -9.49 5.60 11.18
N THR A 54 -10.13 6.72 10.91
CA THR A 54 -11.59 6.72 10.83
C THR A 54 -12.03 5.94 9.59
N PRO A 55 -13.28 5.50 9.54
CA PRO A 55 -13.73 4.79 8.34
C PRO A 55 -13.50 5.59 7.06
N GLU A 56 -13.72 6.88 7.12
CA GLU A 56 -13.51 7.71 5.93
C GLU A 56 -12.04 7.80 5.56
N GLN A 57 -11.19 7.97 6.56
CA GLN A 57 -9.76 8.04 6.31
C GLN A 57 -9.24 6.72 5.77
N ALA A 58 -9.69 5.62 6.36
CA ALA A 58 -9.24 4.32 5.93
C ALA A 58 -9.69 4.03 4.50
N SER A 59 -10.93 4.38 4.19
CA SER A 59 -11.45 4.17 2.84
C SER A 59 -10.67 4.99 1.82
N LYS A 60 -10.36 6.23 2.16
CA LYS A 60 -9.60 7.08 1.26
C LYS A 60 -8.20 6.54 1.04
N ALA A 61 -7.57 6.08 2.11
CA ALA A 61 -6.23 5.51 1.99
C ALA A 61 -6.25 4.27 1.13
N GLU A 62 -7.25 3.42 1.31
CA GLU A 62 -7.37 2.22 0.52
C GLU A 62 -7.52 2.55 -0.96
N ASN A 63 -8.37 3.53 -1.27
CA ASN A 63 -8.56 3.93 -2.66
C ASN A 63 -7.27 4.47 -3.26
N LEU A 64 -6.53 5.27 -2.51
CA LEU A 64 -5.28 5.79 -3.00
C LEU A 64 -4.27 4.68 -3.23
N LEU A 65 -4.21 3.74 -2.30
CA LEU A 65 -3.28 2.63 -2.42
C LEU A 65 -3.61 1.76 -3.62
N GLN A 66 -4.88 1.43 -3.80
CA GLN A 66 -5.28 0.61 -4.92
C GLN A 66 -5.04 1.33 -6.25
N GLY A 67 -5.32 2.62 -6.28
CA GLY A 67 -5.04 3.38 -7.48
C GLY A 67 -3.56 3.37 -7.83
N PHE A 68 -2.72 3.48 -6.83
CA PHE A 68 -1.30 3.42 -7.06
C PHE A 68 -0.88 2.04 -7.57
N ILE A 69 -1.39 0.99 -6.95
CA ILE A 69 -1.03 -0.37 -7.37
C ILE A 69 -1.47 -0.63 -8.80
N LEU A 70 -2.66 -0.17 -9.15
CA LEU A 70 -3.16 -0.37 -10.50
C LEU A 70 -2.37 0.42 -11.54
N SER A 71 -1.71 1.49 -11.11
CA SER A 71 -0.94 2.29 -12.03
C SER A 71 0.50 1.82 -12.17
N ILE A 72 0.92 0.84 -11.37
CA ILE A 72 2.25 0.28 -11.52
C ILE A 72 2.31 -0.47 -12.83
N PRO A 73 3.27 -0.16 -13.69
CA PRO A 73 3.36 -0.88 -14.95
C PRO A 73 3.62 -2.35 -14.68
N ASP A 74 2.90 -3.17 -15.34
CA ASP A 74 3.21 -4.57 -15.32
C ASP A 74 4.60 -4.71 -15.86
N ASP A 75 5.36 -5.43 -15.15
CA ASP A 75 6.71 -5.65 -15.56
C ASP A 75 6.75 -6.63 -16.71
N ILE A 76 5.81 -6.55 -17.55
CA ILE A 76 5.81 -7.40 -18.69
C ILE A 76 6.59 -6.70 -19.76
N PRO A 77 7.70 -7.21 -20.11
CA PRO A 77 8.39 -6.66 -21.24
C PRO A 77 7.50 -6.90 -22.42
N SER A 78 6.70 -5.97 -22.65
CA SER A 78 5.95 -6.10 -23.86
C SER A 78 6.96 -6.05 -24.95
N ALA A 79 7.12 -7.08 -25.49
CA ALA A 79 8.05 -7.18 -26.57
C ALA A 79 7.85 -6.08 -27.54
#